data_4f62452c7628d3ae414a46bc9f3e2e3b
#
_entry.id   4f62452c7628d3ae414a46bc9f3e2e3b
#
_cell.length_a   1.000
_cell.length_b   1.000
_cell.length_c   1.000
_cell.angle_alpha   90.00
_cell.angle_beta   90.00
_cell.angle_gamma   90.00
#
_symmetry.space_group_name_H-M   'P 1'
#
loop_
_entity.id
_entity.type
_entity.pdbx_description
1 polymer ?
#
loop_
_entity_poly.entity_id
_entity_poly.type
_entity_poly.pdbx_seq_one_letter_code
_entity_poly.pdbx_strand_id
1 'polypeptide(L)'
;MKKLTILFIATFALVANDVISQVADQDKKPAIVFVENGDGGVFSGKAYRSSVSGAARDGNGNSNGAFANQGDWSVDLVISEKSPENAAQSFGGFTESGHPLYTGGDGNYSTISEGMGAAGWGSFAAGAYNRASGLGGVALGFNTISGTQVGAMNGIEGTSVGQFSAGYGSRAIGNISFATGFRNTASGSTSVSMGNYNYATGDTAIALGKENWAEGPSTVTIGYKNHAAGAGSVSLGQENIAWGTTNFTSGYQNVAGDTSADVGTAGSATALGTLTTASGRSSFTSNKNTTASNQASAALGISTTADNFGMLAIGVNNSAGIGDTTVDPDNYGGYYFADGEYTGSNPGVAFVIGNGDIDSSSGLAGANSSNAFIVNYDGSATLSGDLTINSDAKLKSNIMTLGSTLSKLLLIDGKSYTMKANESVSKIGLLAQEVQKVFPELVKQANDTKGTLSVNYQGMVPVLLNAIKEQQAQIKILKKLIKKSK
;
A
#
# COMPACT_ATOMS: atom_id res chain seq x y z
N MET A 1 -2.78 29.91 42.81
CA MET A 1 -1.80 29.65 41.73
C MET A 1 -0.70 30.70 41.61
N LYS A 2 -0.95 31.97 41.60
CA LYS A 2 0.08 33.03 41.50
C LYS A 2 1.14 33.00 42.64
N LYS A 3 0.78 32.61 43.87
CA LYS A 3 1.72 32.55 45.02
C LYS A 3 2.68 31.34 44.93
N LEU A 4 2.26 30.23 44.32
CA LEU A 4 3.10 29.04 44.18
C LEU A 4 4.17 29.24 43.07
N THR A 5 3.82 29.94 42.02
CA THR A 5 4.76 30.25 40.90
C THR A 5 5.87 31.22 41.37
N ILE A 6 5.54 32.19 42.23
CA ILE A 6 6.53 33.14 42.74
C ILE A 6 7.48 32.44 43.73
N LEU A 7 6.98 31.49 44.54
CA LEU A 7 7.84 30.72 45.46
C LEU A 7 8.81 29.79 44.70
N PHE A 8 8.36 29.18 43.59
CA PHE A 8 9.25 28.33 42.77
C PHE A 8 10.32 29.15 42.04
N ILE A 9 10.00 30.34 41.56
CA ILE A 9 10.98 31.24 40.91
C ILE A 9 11.96 31.80 41.96
N ALA A 10 11.49 32.13 43.18
CA ALA A 10 12.36 32.61 44.23
C ALA A 10 13.31 31.51 44.78
N THR A 11 12.83 30.27 44.90
CA THR A 11 13.67 29.13 45.32
C THR A 11 14.70 28.78 44.26
N PHE A 12 14.32 28.84 42.96
CA PHE A 12 15.23 28.62 41.84
C PHE A 12 16.29 29.75 41.74
N ALA A 13 15.89 30.99 41.99
CA ALA A 13 16.80 32.12 41.97
C ALA A 13 17.78 32.09 43.17
N LEU A 14 17.37 31.59 44.35
CA LEU A 14 18.27 31.44 45.51
C LEU A 14 19.29 30.32 45.26
N VAL A 15 18.88 29.16 44.75
CA VAL A 15 19.79 28.06 44.42
C VAL A 15 20.72 28.48 43.31
N ALA A 16 20.24 29.22 42.30
CA ALA A 16 21.08 29.73 41.22
C ALA A 16 22.15 30.74 41.72
N ASN A 17 21.84 31.58 42.69
CA ASN A 17 22.80 32.54 43.25
C ASN A 17 23.90 31.84 44.06
N ASP A 18 23.58 30.84 44.89
CA ASP A 18 24.60 30.08 45.65
C ASP A 18 25.52 29.27 44.72
N VAL A 19 24.98 28.73 43.64
CA VAL A 19 25.76 28.01 42.65
C VAL A 19 26.66 28.96 41.84
N ILE A 20 26.15 30.13 41.45
CA ILE A 20 26.94 31.14 40.75
C ILE A 20 28.12 31.68 41.59
N SER A 21 27.93 31.80 42.93
CA SER A 21 29.02 32.25 43.83
C SER A 21 30.16 31.23 43.97
N GLN A 22 29.86 29.90 43.86
CA GLN A 22 30.87 28.86 43.91
C GLN A 22 31.64 28.67 42.58
N VAL A 23 31.07 29.07 41.48
CA VAL A 23 31.70 28.93 40.17
C VAL A 23 32.47 30.19 39.73
N ALA A 24 32.25 31.32 40.41
CA ALA A 24 32.87 32.61 40.07
C ALA A 24 34.40 32.65 40.23
N ASP A 25 35.01 31.63 40.84
CA ASP A 25 36.45 31.55 41.11
C ASP A 25 37.24 30.81 40.02
N GLN A 26 36.62 30.46 38.91
CA GLN A 26 37.29 29.80 37.76
C GLN A 26 36.95 30.44 36.44
N ASP A 27 37.41 31.58 36.09
CA ASP A 27 37.48 32.22 34.77
C ASP A 27 36.50 31.71 33.67
N LYS A 28 35.38 31.12 34.05
CA LYS A 28 34.34 30.56 33.15
C LYS A 28 33.01 31.26 33.41
N LYS A 29 32.43 31.72 32.30
CA LYS A 29 31.10 32.34 32.28
C LYS A 29 30.04 31.45 32.93
N PRO A 30 28.97 32.00 33.51
CA PRO A 30 28.05 31.25 34.38
C PRO A 30 27.39 30.10 33.67
N ALA A 31 27.61 28.94 34.19
CA ALA A 31 26.87 27.72 33.84
C ALA A 31 25.86 27.43 34.95
N ILE A 32 24.70 26.92 34.64
CA ILE A 32 23.82 26.32 35.63
C ILE A 32 24.43 24.96 36.00
N VAL A 33 24.97 24.86 37.19
CA VAL A 33 25.55 23.61 37.71
C VAL A 33 24.54 22.96 38.65
N PHE A 34 24.06 21.77 38.33
CA PHE A 34 23.34 20.95 39.29
C PHE A 34 24.36 20.18 40.12
N VAL A 35 24.24 20.31 41.43
CA VAL A 35 25.26 19.90 42.42
C VAL A 35 25.33 18.37 42.54
N GLU A 36 26.55 17.84 42.68
CA GLU A 36 26.81 16.47 43.11
C GLU A 36 26.15 16.13 44.46
N ASN A 37 25.42 15.02 44.50
CA ASN A 37 25.08 14.41 45.78
C ASN A 37 26.28 13.60 46.28
N GLY A 38 26.67 13.80 47.54
CA GLY A 38 27.87 13.28 48.14
C GLY A 38 28.04 11.76 48.27
N ASP A 39 27.17 10.96 47.69
CA ASP A 39 27.16 9.50 47.78
C ASP A 39 27.66 8.78 46.50
N GLY A 40 28.45 9.46 45.69
CA GLY A 40 29.11 8.81 44.53
C GLY A 40 28.24 8.55 43.31
N GLY A 41 26.98 8.90 43.32
CA GLY A 41 26.14 9.01 42.15
C GLY A 41 26.39 10.35 41.48
N VAL A 42 27.08 10.36 40.35
CA VAL A 42 27.42 11.59 39.65
C VAL A 42 26.19 12.05 38.85
N PHE A 43 25.43 12.97 39.43
CA PHE A 43 24.58 13.85 38.64
C PHE A 43 25.45 14.94 38.04
N SER A 44 26.11 14.72 36.95
CA SER A 44 26.78 15.78 36.22
C SER A 44 25.77 16.40 35.25
N GLY A 45 24.80 17.11 35.76
CA GLY A 45 24.03 18.06 34.97
C GLY A 45 24.85 19.34 34.87
N LYS A 46 25.55 19.56 33.77
CA LYS A 46 26.19 20.82 33.45
C LYS A 46 25.41 21.49 32.37
N ALA A 47 24.63 22.51 32.72
CA ALA A 47 24.16 23.46 31.72
C ALA A 47 25.28 24.43 31.42
N TYR A 48 25.93 24.31 30.27
CA TYR A 48 26.92 25.25 29.81
C TYR A 48 26.29 26.25 28.84
N ARG A 49 26.42 27.50 29.16
CA ARG A 49 26.29 28.57 28.19
C ARG A 49 27.72 28.94 27.77
N SER A 50 28.27 28.26 26.81
CA SER A 50 29.57 28.53 26.25
C SER A 50 29.43 29.41 25.03
N SER A 51 30.11 30.50 25.02
CA SER A 51 30.27 31.36 23.82
C SER A 51 31.53 30.97 23.03
N VAL A 52 32.16 29.85 23.33
CA VAL A 52 33.40 29.40 22.72
C VAL A 52 33.18 28.01 22.13
N SER A 53 33.28 27.89 20.84
CA SER A 53 33.40 26.61 20.16
C SER A 53 34.67 25.91 20.65
N GLY A 54 34.55 24.87 21.44
CA GLY A 54 35.69 24.12 21.92
C GLY A 54 35.27 22.94 22.78
N ALA A 55 36.04 21.87 22.70
CA ALA A 55 35.88 20.71 23.54
C ALA A 55 35.86 21.07 25.03
N ALA A 56 34.90 20.53 25.77
CA ALA A 56 34.99 20.59 27.25
C ALA A 56 36.32 19.95 27.66
N ARG A 57 37.14 20.72 28.34
CA ARG A 57 38.44 20.25 28.84
C ARG A 57 38.35 19.96 30.31
N ASP A 58 38.99 18.90 30.74
CA ASP A 58 39.23 18.72 32.18
C ASP A 58 40.12 19.86 32.70
N GLY A 59 40.24 19.97 34.04
CA GLY A 59 41.07 21.01 34.68
C GLY A 59 42.56 20.99 34.26
N ASN A 60 43.00 20.01 33.49
CA ASN A 60 44.34 19.83 32.94
C ASN A 60 44.41 20.08 31.46
N GLY A 61 43.36 20.57 30.83
CA GLY A 61 43.33 20.89 29.41
C GLY A 61 43.16 19.73 28.45
N ASN A 62 42.93 18.51 28.93
CA ASN A 62 42.64 17.33 28.11
C ASN A 62 41.16 17.27 27.74
N SER A 63 40.87 16.88 26.54
CA SER A 63 39.52 16.57 26.13
C SER A 63 39.04 15.34 26.89
N ASN A 64 38.01 15.50 27.75
CA ASN A 64 37.42 14.39 28.44
C ASN A 64 36.41 13.73 27.51
N GLY A 65 36.68 12.54 27.04
CA GLY A 65 35.93 11.85 25.97
C GLY A 65 34.41 11.80 26.22
N ALA A 66 33.96 11.76 27.49
CA ALA A 66 32.54 11.73 27.82
C ALA A 66 31.79 13.07 27.64
N PHE A 67 32.52 14.19 27.62
CA PHE A 67 31.95 15.55 27.51
C PHE A 67 32.64 16.39 26.43
N ALA A 68 33.43 15.78 25.58
CA ALA A 68 34.04 16.46 24.46
C ALA A 68 32.93 16.96 23.56
N ASN A 69 32.95 18.25 23.25
CA ASN A 69 32.15 18.83 22.20
C ASN A 69 30.70 19.22 22.55
N GLN A 70 30.54 19.90 23.70
CA GLN A 70 29.29 20.64 23.89
C GLN A 70 29.21 21.83 22.91
N GLY A 71 28.12 21.91 22.17
CA GLY A 71 27.83 23.04 21.31
C GLY A 71 27.50 24.31 22.08
N ASP A 72 27.69 25.46 21.49
CA ASP A 72 27.29 26.76 22.07
C ASP A 72 25.78 26.74 22.37
N TRP A 73 25.40 27.27 23.52
CA TRP A 73 23.99 27.35 23.97
C TRP A 73 23.31 25.99 24.23
N SER A 74 24.04 24.92 24.40
CA SER A 74 23.48 23.60 24.73
C SER A 74 23.20 23.45 26.23
N VAL A 75 22.17 22.63 26.57
CA VAL A 75 21.83 22.25 27.92
C VAL A 75 21.98 20.75 28.06
N ASP A 76 22.82 20.32 28.98
CA ASP A 76 23.10 18.92 29.27
C ASP A 76 22.68 18.53 30.69
N LEU A 77 21.70 17.63 30.80
CA LEU A 77 21.22 17.04 32.04
C LEU A 77 21.37 15.51 32.02
N VAL A 78 22.40 15.00 31.38
CA VAL A 78 22.61 13.56 31.19
C VAL A 78 23.30 12.97 32.42
N ILE A 79 22.79 11.86 32.92
CA ILE A 79 23.46 11.01 33.92
C ILE A 79 24.33 10.01 33.16
N SER A 80 25.63 10.05 33.40
CA SER A 80 26.58 9.04 32.92
C SER A 80 27.26 8.37 34.11
N GLU A 81 27.26 7.06 34.18
CA GLU A 81 28.08 6.34 35.16
C GLU A 81 29.56 6.47 34.80
N LYS A 82 30.42 6.50 35.86
CA LYS A 82 31.87 6.67 35.71
C LYS A 82 32.60 5.55 34.93
N SER A 83 31.93 4.45 34.66
CA SER A 83 32.53 3.30 33.97
C SER A 83 31.76 2.92 32.74
N PRO A 84 32.12 3.44 31.55
CA PRO A 84 31.53 3.06 30.30
C PRO A 84 31.65 1.58 29.95
N GLU A 85 32.72 0.94 30.43
CA GLU A 85 33.01 -0.48 30.22
C GLU A 85 31.96 -1.41 30.83
N ASN A 86 31.37 -1.03 31.96
CA ASN A 86 30.33 -1.84 32.60
C ASN A 86 28.94 -1.58 32.03
N ALA A 87 28.69 -0.42 31.52
CA ALA A 87 27.39 -0.10 30.88
C ALA A 87 27.15 -0.91 29.61
N ALA A 88 28.17 -1.11 28.80
CA ALA A 88 28.10 -1.93 27.59
C ALA A 88 27.89 -3.42 27.90
N GLN A 89 28.40 -3.91 29.03
CA GLN A 89 28.28 -5.30 29.45
C GLN A 89 26.94 -5.60 30.15
N SER A 90 26.38 -4.65 30.92
CA SER A 90 25.11 -4.86 31.63
C SER A 90 23.86 -4.85 30.73
N PHE A 91 23.94 -4.28 29.55
CA PHE A 91 22.82 -4.25 28.60
C PHE A 91 22.97 -5.27 27.48
N GLY A 92 23.64 -6.39 27.74
CA GLY A 92 23.80 -7.58 26.88
C GLY A 92 23.68 -7.25 25.39
N GLY A 93 24.81 -7.26 24.70
CA GLY A 93 24.93 -6.83 23.31
C GLY A 93 23.67 -7.04 22.48
N PHE A 94 22.92 -6.01 22.29
CA PHE A 94 21.85 -6.01 21.33
C PHE A 94 22.45 -5.90 19.92
N THR A 95 23.00 -7.00 19.46
CA THR A 95 23.19 -7.19 18.03
C THR A 95 21.82 -7.48 17.47
N GLU A 96 21.17 -6.54 16.88
CA GLU A 96 20.05 -6.80 15.96
C GLU A 96 20.60 -7.52 14.72
N SER A 97 21.01 -8.77 14.92
CA SER A 97 21.37 -9.66 13.82
C SER A 97 20.10 -10.06 13.13
N GLY A 98 19.86 -9.51 11.96
CA GLY A 98 18.79 -9.95 11.09
C GLY A 98 18.07 -8.87 10.28
N HIS A 99 18.34 -7.60 10.52
CA HIS A 99 17.74 -6.55 9.71
C HIS A 99 18.69 -6.09 8.59
N PRO A 100 18.32 -6.18 7.31
CA PRO A 100 19.22 -5.88 6.18
C PRO A 100 19.70 -4.44 6.10
N LEU A 101 19.13 -3.51 6.89
CA LEU A 101 19.53 -2.10 6.92
C LEU A 101 20.58 -1.74 7.96
N TYR A 102 21.04 -2.68 8.77
CA TYR A 102 22.09 -2.42 9.77
C TYR A 102 23.51 -2.62 9.26
N THR A 103 23.72 -2.84 7.98
CA THR A 103 25.05 -3.02 7.38
C THR A 103 25.79 -1.73 7.04
N GLY A 104 25.21 -0.58 7.35
CA GLY A 104 25.77 0.72 6.96
C GLY A 104 25.96 1.69 8.11
N GLY A 105 26.71 1.34 9.13
CA GLY A 105 27.09 2.32 10.16
C GLY A 105 27.02 1.77 11.57
N ASP A 106 28.18 1.44 12.07
CA ASP A 106 28.52 1.46 13.49
C ASP A 106 27.62 0.66 14.44
N GLY A 107 27.31 -0.59 14.07
CA GLY A 107 26.70 -1.57 14.99
C GLY A 107 27.57 -1.89 16.21
N ASN A 108 28.57 -1.09 16.51
CA ASN A 108 29.44 -1.27 17.63
C ASN A 108 29.05 -0.29 18.75
N TYR A 109 28.15 -0.71 19.64
CA TYR A 109 27.82 0.03 20.86
C TYR A 109 29.03 0.20 21.82
N SER A 110 30.18 -0.35 21.50
CA SER A 110 31.42 -0.18 22.27
C SER A 110 31.99 1.24 22.15
N THR A 111 31.50 2.09 21.26
CA THR A 111 31.94 3.49 21.13
C THR A 111 30.92 4.49 21.68
N ILE A 112 29.89 4.05 22.42
CA ILE A 112 28.90 4.96 23.05
C ILE A 112 29.52 5.88 24.10
N SER A 113 30.72 5.60 24.58
CA SER A 113 31.41 6.43 25.54
C SER A 113 31.88 7.80 25.00
N GLU A 114 31.94 7.94 23.68
CA GLU A 114 32.34 9.19 23.05
C GLU A 114 31.13 10.01 22.60
N GLY A 115 30.88 11.12 23.26
CA GLY A 115 29.92 12.12 22.81
C GLY A 115 28.51 12.04 23.41
N MET A 116 28.37 11.50 24.62
CA MET A 116 27.10 11.66 25.36
C MET A 116 26.89 13.11 25.75
N GLY A 117 25.61 13.50 25.91
CA GLY A 117 25.21 14.83 26.33
C GLY A 117 24.79 15.71 25.14
N ALA A 118 24.69 17.01 25.42
CA ALA A 118 24.26 18.01 24.46
C ALA A 118 25.48 18.56 23.70
N ALA A 119 25.83 17.94 22.58
CA ALA A 119 26.99 18.28 21.76
C ALA A 119 26.68 19.27 20.62
N GLY A 120 25.43 19.36 20.19
CA GLY A 120 24.99 20.29 19.12
C GLY A 120 24.79 21.71 19.64
N TRP A 121 24.94 22.70 18.76
CA TRP A 121 24.65 24.09 19.10
C TRP A 121 23.16 24.27 19.40
N GLY A 122 22.82 24.86 20.56
CA GLY A 122 21.44 24.99 21.04
C GLY A 122 20.72 23.68 21.36
N SER A 123 21.45 22.57 21.49
CA SER A 123 20.87 21.25 21.78
C SER A 123 20.52 21.06 23.27
N PHE A 124 19.63 20.12 23.53
CA PHE A 124 19.16 19.75 24.86
C PHE A 124 19.20 18.24 25.07
N ALA A 125 19.84 17.76 26.11
CA ALA A 125 19.87 16.36 26.49
C ALA A 125 19.49 16.18 27.96
N ALA A 126 18.57 15.26 28.29
CA ALA A 126 18.15 14.96 29.64
C ALA A 126 17.85 13.48 29.85
N GLY A 127 18.31 12.92 30.97
CA GLY A 127 18.15 11.50 31.33
C GLY A 127 19.47 10.77 31.38
N ALA A 128 19.53 9.50 30.96
CA ALA A 128 20.74 8.69 31.02
C ALA A 128 21.17 8.22 29.60
N TYR A 129 22.49 8.30 29.34
CA TYR A 129 23.12 7.86 28.09
C TYR A 129 22.55 8.53 26.81
N ASN A 130 21.98 9.72 26.89
CA ASN A 130 21.42 10.44 25.76
C ASN A 130 22.49 11.25 25.04
N ARG A 131 22.32 11.41 23.71
CA ARG A 131 23.18 12.21 22.88
C ARG A 131 22.35 13.16 21.99
N ALA A 132 22.53 14.46 22.15
CA ALA A 132 21.95 15.48 21.29
C ALA A 132 23.07 16.17 20.50
N SER A 133 23.42 15.63 19.34
CA SER A 133 24.52 16.09 18.48
C SER A 133 24.08 16.98 17.31
N GLY A 134 22.80 17.04 17.02
CA GLY A 134 22.26 17.93 15.97
C GLY A 134 22.07 19.36 16.45
N LEU A 135 22.10 20.32 15.53
CA LEU A 135 21.78 21.74 15.77
C LEU A 135 20.34 21.87 16.28
N GLY A 136 20.15 22.42 17.48
CA GLY A 136 18.84 22.47 18.12
C GLY A 136 18.24 21.10 18.43
N GLY A 137 19.05 20.05 18.46
CA GLY A 137 18.61 18.67 18.71
C GLY A 137 18.17 18.48 20.14
N VAL A 138 17.12 17.67 20.37
CA VAL A 138 16.59 17.32 21.70
C VAL A 138 16.62 15.81 21.91
N ALA A 139 17.28 15.35 22.98
CA ALA A 139 17.37 13.93 23.36
C ALA A 139 16.92 13.72 24.79
N LEU A 140 15.81 13.00 25.00
CA LEU A 140 15.16 12.80 26.29
C LEU A 140 14.97 11.33 26.62
N GLY A 141 15.34 10.91 27.83
CA GLY A 141 15.04 9.54 28.31
C GLY A 141 16.31 8.71 28.55
N PHE A 142 16.35 7.50 27.96
CA PHE A 142 17.46 6.57 28.15
C PHE A 142 18.00 6.10 26.80
N ASN A 143 19.30 6.29 26.58
CA ASN A 143 20.00 5.89 25.36
C ASN A 143 19.35 6.44 24.06
N THR A 144 18.89 7.67 24.10
CA THR A 144 18.29 8.33 22.92
C THR A 144 19.34 9.12 22.14
N ILE A 145 19.16 9.20 20.83
CA ILE A 145 20.08 9.90 19.93
C ILE A 145 19.31 10.91 19.09
N SER A 146 19.73 12.16 19.15
CA SER A 146 19.25 13.26 18.32
C SER A 146 20.40 13.81 17.48
N GLY A 147 20.34 13.62 16.16
CA GLY A 147 21.39 14.01 15.22
C GLY A 147 22.36 12.88 14.88
N THR A 148 23.10 13.07 13.80
CA THR A 148 24.17 12.17 13.35
C THR A 148 25.41 12.32 14.22
N GLN A 149 26.25 11.31 14.24
CA GLN A 149 27.54 11.38 14.94
C GLN A 149 28.40 12.51 14.32
N VAL A 150 28.93 13.37 15.17
CA VAL A 150 29.81 14.45 14.72
C VAL A 150 31.13 13.84 14.24
N GLY A 151 31.23 13.59 12.94
CA GLY A 151 32.49 13.40 12.28
C GLY A 151 33.01 14.74 11.82
N ALA A 152 34.13 15.19 12.42
CA ALA A 152 34.90 16.37 12.07
C ALA A 152 34.25 17.75 12.34
N MET A 153 34.77 18.39 13.33
CA MET A 153 34.45 19.73 13.81
C MET A 153 34.96 20.87 12.89
N ASN A 154 35.04 20.73 11.62
CA ASN A 154 35.49 21.80 10.75
C ASN A 154 34.47 22.04 9.61
N GLY A 155 33.44 22.76 9.94
CA GLY A 155 32.49 23.25 8.93
C GLY A 155 31.07 22.80 9.22
N ILE A 156 30.15 23.67 8.96
CA ILE A 156 28.70 23.57 9.09
C ILE A 156 28.10 22.58 8.08
N GLU A 157 28.92 21.86 7.33
CA GLU A 157 28.51 20.91 6.31
C GLU A 157 28.14 19.56 6.94
N GLY A 158 26.88 19.18 6.88
CA GLY A 158 26.35 17.87 7.27
C GLY A 158 25.74 17.79 8.67
N THR A 159 25.54 18.90 9.34
CA THR A 159 24.84 18.90 10.64
C THR A 159 23.34 18.75 10.44
N SER A 160 22.81 17.63 10.91
CA SER A 160 21.37 17.47 11.07
C SER A 160 20.79 18.54 12.00
N VAL A 161 19.65 19.11 11.66
CA VAL A 161 19.02 20.24 12.36
C VAL A 161 17.68 19.84 12.94
N GLY A 162 17.37 20.29 14.17
CA GLY A 162 16.02 20.24 14.73
C GLY A 162 15.47 18.83 15.01
N GLN A 163 16.31 17.87 15.37
CA GLN A 163 15.87 16.52 15.68
C GLN A 163 15.27 16.46 17.08
N PHE A 164 14.27 15.59 17.24
CA PHE A 164 13.69 15.28 18.53
C PHE A 164 13.67 13.76 18.77
N SER A 165 14.36 13.29 19.80
CA SER A 165 14.28 11.90 20.24
C SER A 165 13.87 11.79 21.69
N ALA A 166 12.93 10.88 22.01
CA ALA A 166 12.49 10.65 23.39
C ALA A 166 12.16 9.18 23.66
N GLY A 167 12.33 8.76 24.91
CA GLY A 167 11.98 7.42 25.37
C GLY A 167 13.19 6.54 25.61
N TYR A 168 13.16 5.29 25.14
CA TYR A 168 14.23 4.31 25.32
C TYR A 168 14.84 3.89 23.97
N GLY A 169 16.11 4.16 23.76
CA GLY A 169 16.83 3.73 22.55
C GLY A 169 16.36 4.33 21.23
N SER A 170 15.53 5.37 21.27
CA SER A 170 15.00 6.02 20.06
C SER A 170 16.05 6.93 19.42
N ARG A 171 16.06 7.00 18.08
CA ARG A 171 17.06 7.70 17.27
C ARG A 171 16.40 8.60 16.24
N ALA A 172 16.54 9.90 16.37
CA ALA A 172 16.16 10.90 15.37
C ALA A 172 17.44 11.42 14.72
N ILE A 173 17.82 10.89 13.58
CA ILE A 173 19.09 11.16 12.91
C ILE A 173 18.96 11.88 11.56
N GLY A 174 17.77 11.91 10.99
CA GLY A 174 17.47 12.73 9.81
C GLY A 174 17.27 14.21 10.16
N ASN A 175 17.37 15.11 9.19
CA ASN A 175 17.04 16.53 9.38
C ASN A 175 15.59 16.72 9.79
N ILE A 176 15.34 17.52 10.84
CA ILE A 176 13.99 17.84 11.36
C ILE A 176 13.20 16.55 11.65
N SER A 177 13.86 15.47 12.02
CA SER A 177 13.24 14.18 12.28
C SER A 177 12.74 14.04 13.72
N PHE A 178 11.74 13.15 13.92
CA PHE A 178 11.09 12.95 15.21
C PHE A 178 11.00 11.46 15.53
N ALA A 179 11.62 11.02 16.66
CA ALA A 179 11.58 9.63 17.09
C ALA A 179 11.20 9.53 18.57
N THR A 180 10.10 8.83 18.92
CA THR A 180 9.68 8.70 20.30
C THR A 180 9.11 7.32 20.62
N GLY A 181 9.39 6.85 21.85
CA GLY A 181 8.92 5.56 22.35
C GLY A 181 10.08 4.58 22.60
N PHE A 182 9.95 3.34 22.17
CA PHE A 182 10.93 2.29 22.40
C PHE A 182 11.64 1.90 21.11
N ARG A 183 12.92 2.19 20.98
CA ARG A 183 13.81 1.81 19.87
C ARG A 183 13.29 2.21 18.47
N ASN A 184 12.69 3.38 18.35
CA ASN A 184 12.27 3.92 17.07
C ASN A 184 13.43 4.62 16.37
N THR A 185 13.46 4.54 15.03
CA THR A 185 14.46 5.22 14.21
C THR A 185 13.78 6.10 13.16
N ALA A 186 14.10 7.39 13.18
CA ALA A 186 13.71 8.36 12.16
C ALA A 186 15.00 8.88 11.49
N SER A 187 15.37 8.30 10.36
CA SER A 187 16.62 8.62 9.63
C SER A 187 16.42 9.41 8.35
N GLY A 188 15.22 9.39 7.77
CA GLY A 188 14.89 10.26 6.66
C GLY A 188 14.75 11.72 7.09
N SER A 189 14.97 12.66 6.19
CA SER A 189 14.71 14.07 6.42
C SER A 189 13.22 14.32 6.68
N THR A 190 12.89 15.11 7.71
CA THR A 190 11.49 15.36 8.15
C THR A 190 10.66 14.11 8.45
N SER A 191 11.33 12.98 8.75
CA SER A 191 10.66 11.72 9.04
C SER A 191 10.16 11.65 10.49
N VAL A 192 9.12 10.83 10.72
CA VAL A 192 8.49 10.61 12.02
C VAL A 192 8.43 9.12 12.34
N SER A 193 8.94 8.71 13.50
CA SER A 193 8.90 7.32 13.97
C SER A 193 8.44 7.26 15.44
N MET A 194 7.25 6.70 15.70
CA MET A 194 6.65 6.70 17.03
C MET A 194 6.07 5.33 17.39
N GLY A 195 6.36 4.89 18.64
CA GLY A 195 5.82 3.65 19.17
C GLY A 195 6.92 2.67 19.59
N ASN A 196 6.98 1.50 18.97
CA ASN A 196 7.89 0.42 19.37
C ASN A 196 8.55 -0.21 18.13
N TYR A 197 9.87 -0.12 17.99
CA TYR A 197 10.67 -0.68 16.88
C TYR A 197 10.21 -0.23 15.50
N ASN A 198 9.81 1.03 15.33
CA ASN A 198 9.46 1.55 14.02
C ASN A 198 10.68 2.19 13.34
N TYR A 199 10.70 2.12 12.00
CA TYR A 199 11.76 2.67 11.15
C TYR A 199 11.14 3.58 10.07
N ALA A 200 11.46 4.88 10.15
CA ALA A 200 11.11 5.87 9.12
C ALA A 200 12.42 6.31 8.45
N THR A 201 12.79 5.62 7.36
CA THR A 201 14.08 5.81 6.69
C THR A 201 14.00 6.69 5.45
N GLY A 202 12.83 6.75 4.83
CA GLY A 202 12.58 7.64 3.70
C GLY A 202 12.42 9.10 4.11
N ASP A 203 12.74 10.03 3.23
CA ASP A 203 12.47 11.45 3.42
C ASP A 203 10.96 11.69 3.56
N THR A 204 10.55 12.49 4.53
CA THR A 204 9.14 12.74 4.88
C THR A 204 8.33 11.49 5.23
N ALA A 205 9.00 10.38 5.56
CA ALA A 205 8.35 9.12 5.90
C ALA A 205 7.76 9.13 7.32
N ILE A 206 6.66 8.43 7.52
CA ILE A 206 5.95 8.29 8.80
C ILE A 206 5.79 6.81 9.15
N ALA A 207 6.28 6.40 10.34
CA ALA A 207 6.12 5.06 10.87
C ALA A 207 5.55 5.10 12.29
N LEU A 208 4.30 4.66 12.47
CA LEU A 208 3.58 4.72 13.74
C LEU A 208 3.06 3.35 14.18
N GLY A 209 3.29 2.99 15.44
CA GLY A 209 2.78 1.75 16.02
C GLY A 209 3.89 0.81 16.44
N LYS A 210 3.93 -0.42 15.93
CA LYS A 210 4.93 -1.41 16.31
C LYS A 210 5.54 -2.11 15.08
N GLU A 211 6.87 -2.15 15.03
CA GLU A 211 7.62 -2.89 14.00
C GLU A 211 7.26 -2.47 12.55
N ASN A 212 6.88 -1.21 12.34
CA ASN A 212 6.57 -0.68 11.02
C ASN A 212 7.82 -0.14 10.33
N TRP A 213 7.84 -0.23 9.00
CA TRP A 213 8.96 0.19 8.19
C TRP A 213 8.50 1.09 7.01
N ALA A 214 8.77 2.37 7.11
CA ALA A 214 8.51 3.39 6.09
C ALA A 214 9.84 3.73 5.39
N GLU A 215 10.13 3.05 4.27
CA GLU A 215 11.43 3.06 3.62
C GLU A 215 11.53 4.12 2.51
N GLY A 216 10.54 4.16 1.65
CA GLY A 216 10.50 5.08 0.52
C GLY A 216 10.23 6.54 0.93
N PRO A 217 10.56 7.52 0.09
CA PRO A 217 10.18 8.91 0.32
C PRO A 217 8.67 9.10 0.42
N SER A 218 8.22 9.94 1.35
CA SER A 218 6.80 10.27 1.57
C SER A 218 5.91 9.05 1.86
N THR A 219 6.47 8.00 2.43
CA THR A 219 5.72 6.78 2.81
C THR A 219 5.06 6.91 4.16
N VAL A 220 3.95 6.17 4.34
CA VAL A 220 3.24 6.10 5.61
C VAL A 220 2.99 4.65 6.00
N THR A 221 3.42 4.27 7.21
CA THR A 221 3.09 2.97 7.80
C THR A 221 2.47 3.17 9.18
N ILE A 222 1.30 2.56 9.40
CA ILE A 222 0.59 2.66 10.68
C ILE A 222 0.03 1.30 11.08
N GLY A 223 0.36 0.85 12.29
CA GLY A 223 -0.16 -0.38 12.85
C GLY A 223 0.94 -1.33 13.32
N TYR A 224 0.92 -2.57 12.85
CA TYR A 224 1.86 -3.60 13.26
C TYR A 224 2.52 -4.30 12.07
N LYS A 225 3.85 -4.28 12.01
CA LYS A 225 4.67 -4.94 10.97
C LYS A 225 4.29 -4.55 9.53
N ASN A 226 3.88 -3.32 9.29
CA ASN A 226 3.63 -2.85 7.95
C ASN A 226 4.92 -2.37 7.29
N HIS A 227 5.04 -2.58 5.98
CA HIS A 227 6.17 -2.12 5.17
C HIS A 227 5.68 -1.29 3.98
N ALA A 228 6.20 -0.09 3.82
CA ALA A 228 5.99 0.78 2.67
C ALA A 228 7.35 1.13 2.06
N ALA A 229 7.71 0.48 0.95
CA ALA A 229 9.01 0.61 0.32
C ALA A 229 9.04 1.61 -0.83
N GLY A 230 8.00 1.68 -1.63
CA GLY A 230 7.94 2.59 -2.77
C GLY A 230 7.57 4.02 -2.41
N ALA A 231 8.07 4.98 -3.16
CA ALA A 231 7.79 6.40 -2.94
C ALA A 231 6.28 6.72 -2.92
N GLY A 232 5.83 7.49 -1.95
CA GLY A 232 4.43 7.85 -1.78
C GLY A 232 3.48 6.70 -1.43
N SER A 233 4.01 5.53 -1.07
CA SER A 233 3.17 4.38 -0.72
C SER A 233 2.67 4.44 0.73
N VAL A 234 1.53 3.78 0.97
CA VAL A 234 0.86 3.76 2.27
C VAL A 234 0.50 2.34 2.67
N SER A 235 0.83 1.95 3.92
CA SER A 235 0.56 0.62 4.43
C SER A 235 -0.05 0.70 5.84
N LEU A 236 -1.33 0.31 5.98
CA LEU A 236 -2.12 0.48 7.19
C LEU A 236 -2.66 -0.86 7.70
N GLY A 237 -2.58 -1.10 9.00
CA GLY A 237 -3.13 -2.30 9.64
C GLY A 237 -2.07 -3.25 10.15
N GLN A 238 -2.10 -4.51 9.72
CA GLN A 238 -1.17 -5.52 10.21
C GLN A 238 -0.52 -6.30 9.07
N GLU A 239 0.81 -6.38 9.09
CA GLU A 239 1.62 -7.21 8.20
C GLU A 239 1.36 -6.94 6.69
N ASN A 240 1.04 -5.69 6.34
CA ASN A 240 0.82 -5.29 4.96
C ASN A 240 2.10 -4.82 4.30
N ILE A 241 2.22 -5.02 2.99
CA ILE A 241 3.37 -4.62 2.17
C ILE A 241 2.90 -3.75 0.99
N ALA A 242 3.39 -2.50 0.92
CA ALA A 242 3.21 -1.61 -0.22
C ALA A 242 4.57 -1.42 -0.91
N TRP A 243 4.86 -2.22 -1.96
CA TRP A 243 6.19 -2.34 -2.55
C TRP A 243 6.46 -1.35 -3.68
N GLY A 244 5.50 -1.02 -4.48
CA GLY A 244 5.69 -0.09 -5.62
C GLY A 244 5.35 1.36 -5.29
N THR A 245 5.66 2.26 -6.20
CA THR A 245 5.37 3.69 -6.09
C THR A 245 3.87 3.96 -5.99
N THR A 246 3.44 4.79 -5.05
CA THR A 246 2.05 5.19 -4.81
C THR A 246 1.08 4.03 -4.53
N ASN A 247 1.58 2.92 -4.03
CA ASN A 247 0.76 1.77 -3.68
C ASN A 247 0.05 1.98 -2.32
N PHE A 248 -1.13 1.37 -2.20
CA PHE A 248 -1.92 1.46 -0.98
C PHE A 248 -2.33 0.09 -0.48
N THR A 249 -2.04 -0.22 0.78
CA THR A 249 -2.50 -1.44 1.46
C THR A 249 -3.23 -1.11 2.74
N SER A 250 -4.31 -1.84 3.02
CA SER A 250 -5.01 -1.71 4.30
C SER A 250 -5.71 -3.00 4.70
N GLY A 251 -5.52 -3.41 5.95
CA GLY A 251 -6.11 -4.62 6.53
C GLY A 251 -5.07 -5.56 7.12
N TYR A 252 -5.11 -6.83 6.74
CA TYR A 252 -4.25 -7.88 7.28
C TYR A 252 -3.55 -8.67 6.16
N GLN A 253 -2.22 -8.68 6.17
CA GLN A 253 -1.36 -9.44 5.24
C GLN A 253 -1.68 -9.18 3.76
N ASN A 254 -1.91 -7.92 3.41
CA ASN A 254 -2.13 -7.52 2.02
C ASN A 254 -0.82 -7.09 1.36
N VAL A 255 -0.73 -7.33 0.05
CA VAL A 255 0.42 -6.93 -0.77
C VAL A 255 -0.06 -6.08 -1.93
N ALA A 256 0.49 -4.87 -2.08
CA ALA A 256 0.32 -4.04 -3.26
C ALA A 256 1.67 -3.83 -3.94
N GLY A 257 1.75 -4.13 -5.22
CA GLY A 257 2.98 -4.15 -6.00
C GLY A 257 3.64 -5.53 -6.08
N ASP A 258 4.61 -5.66 -6.97
CA ASP A 258 5.36 -6.89 -7.17
C ASP A 258 6.64 -6.85 -6.31
N THR A 259 6.68 -7.67 -5.26
CA THR A 259 7.82 -7.77 -4.34
C THR A 259 9.06 -8.43 -4.96
N SER A 260 8.93 -9.06 -6.12
CA SER A 260 10.03 -9.66 -6.88
C SER A 260 10.69 -8.70 -7.87
N ALA A 261 10.03 -7.57 -8.15
CA ALA A 261 10.49 -6.55 -9.09
C ALA A 261 11.13 -5.35 -8.35
N ASP A 262 11.84 -4.51 -9.08
CA ASP A 262 12.35 -3.24 -8.55
C ASP A 262 11.19 -2.35 -8.05
N VAL A 263 11.41 -1.65 -6.94
CA VAL A 263 10.39 -0.85 -6.22
C VAL A 263 9.64 0.16 -7.10
N GLY A 264 10.18 0.52 -8.27
CA GLY A 264 9.58 1.50 -9.18
C GLY A 264 8.63 0.94 -10.25
N THR A 265 8.54 -0.39 -10.43
CA THR A 265 7.89 -0.99 -11.61
C THR A 265 6.39 -1.24 -11.46
N ALA A 266 5.90 -1.53 -10.27
CA ALA A 266 4.48 -1.82 -10.02
C ALA A 266 3.82 -0.68 -9.24
N GLY A 267 3.45 0.42 -9.93
CA GLY A 267 2.88 1.60 -9.29
C GLY A 267 1.35 1.63 -9.25
N SER A 268 0.82 2.38 -8.27
CA SER A 268 -0.61 2.70 -8.11
C SER A 268 -1.52 1.49 -7.86
N ALA A 269 -0.98 0.39 -7.34
CA ALA A 269 -1.77 -0.77 -6.95
C ALA A 269 -2.43 -0.57 -5.57
N THR A 270 -3.62 -1.14 -5.39
CA THR A 270 -4.38 -1.04 -4.14
C THR A 270 -4.85 -2.41 -3.67
N ALA A 271 -4.49 -2.78 -2.43
CA ALA A 271 -4.87 -4.05 -1.83
C ALA A 271 -5.56 -3.84 -0.47
N LEU A 272 -6.84 -4.19 -0.40
CA LEU A 272 -7.71 -3.96 0.76
C LEU A 272 -8.30 -5.27 1.28
N GLY A 273 -8.21 -5.51 2.58
CA GLY A 273 -8.88 -6.66 3.21
C GLY A 273 -7.93 -7.60 3.91
N THR A 274 -8.01 -8.88 3.60
CA THR A 274 -7.23 -9.93 4.25
C THR A 274 -6.58 -10.84 3.21
N LEU A 275 -5.26 -10.99 3.23
CA LEU A 275 -4.52 -11.87 2.32
C LEU A 275 -4.73 -11.50 0.84
N THR A 276 -4.87 -10.22 0.52
CA THR A 276 -5.11 -9.78 -0.85
C THR A 276 -3.79 -9.36 -1.52
N THR A 277 -3.67 -9.65 -2.83
CA THR A 277 -2.47 -9.33 -3.61
C THR A 277 -2.82 -8.57 -4.87
N ALA A 278 -2.43 -7.32 -4.95
CA ALA A 278 -2.55 -6.47 -6.13
C ALA A 278 -1.15 -6.25 -6.72
N SER A 279 -0.63 -7.21 -7.51
CA SER A 279 0.72 -7.15 -8.05
C SER A 279 0.81 -6.47 -9.42
N GLY A 280 -0.30 -6.36 -10.13
CA GLY A 280 -0.35 -5.64 -11.40
C GLY A 280 -0.30 -4.13 -11.22
N ARG A 281 0.29 -3.41 -12.18
CA ARG A 281 0.28 -1.95 -12.21
C ARG A 281 -1.16 -1.42 -12.26
N SER A 282 -1.50 -0.46 -11.40
CA SER A 282 -2.86 0.09 -11.27
C SER A 282 -3.94 -0.97 -10.99
N SER A 283 -3.55 -2.11 -10.40
CA SER A 283 -4.49 -3.17 -10.02
C SER A 283 -5.20 -2.89 -8.71
N PHE A 284 -6.34 -3.54 -8.52
CA PHE A 284 -7.17 -3.39 -7.34
C PHE A 284 -7.64 -4.72 -6.78
N THR A 285 -7.46 -4.95 -5.49
CA THR A 285 -8.00 -6.12 -4.80
C THR A 285 -8.80 -5.74 -3.56
N SER A 286 -9.86 -6.49 -3.28
CA SER A 286 -10.66 -6.26 -2.06
C SER A 286 -11.29 -7.53 -1.54
N ASN A 287 -11.46 -7.59 -0.23
CA ASN A 287 -12.04 -8.61 0.62
C ASN A 287 -11.04 -9.69 1.06
N LYS A 288 -11.14 -10.96 0.66
CA LYS A 288 -10.34 -12.03 1.25
C LYS A 288 -9.66 -12.89 0.19
N ASN A 289 -8.33 -13.04 0.28
CA ASN A 289 -7.53 -13.90 -0.59
C ASN A 289 -7.76 -13.63 -2.09
N THR A 290 -7.88 -12.35 -2.47
CA THR A 290 -8.07 -11.95 -3.87
C THR A 290 -6.74 -11.59 -4.51
N THR A 291 -6.60 -11.89 -5.81
CA THR A 291 -5.36 -11.62 -6.56
C THR A 291 -5.68 -10.87 -7.86
N ALA A 292 -5.06 -9.73 -8.06
CA ALA A 292 -5.07 -8.97 -9.30
C ALA A 292 -3.62 -8.83 -9.80
N SER A 293 -3.23 -9.72 -10.71
CA SER A 293 -1.82 -9.88 -11.10
C SER A 293 -1.44 -9.13 -12.37
N ASN A 294 -2.42 -8.72 -13.17
CA ASN A 294 -2.14 -8.01 -14.41
C ASN A 294 -2.50 -6.52 -14.32
N GLN A 295 -1.96 -5.72 -15.24
CA GLN A 295 -2.17 -4.27 -15.27
C GLN A 295 -3.66 -3.92 -15.36
N ALA A 296 -4.09 -2.90 -14.60
CA ALA A 296 -5.45 -2.39 -14.53
C ALA A 296 -6.52 -3.45 -14.17
N SER A 297 -6.12 -4.62 -13.69
CA SER A 297 -7.05 -5.68 -13.28
C SER A 297 -7.65 -5.42 -11.90
N ALA A 298 -8.85 -5.96 -11.65
CA ALA A 298 -9.54 -5.83 -10.37
C ALA A 298 -10.14 -7.16 -9.93
N ALA A 299 -9.88 -7.57 -8.67
CA ALA A 299 -10.41 -8.79 -8.08
C ALA A 299 -11.12 -8.51 -6.76
N LEU A 300 -12.42 -8.83 -6.70
CA LEU A 300 -13.27 -8.56 -5.55
C LEU A 300 -14.04 -9.83 -5.13
N GLY A 301 -14.04 -10.13 -3.85
CA GLY A 301 -14.77 -11.26 -3.31
C GLY A 301 -13.90 -12.19 -2.48
N ILE A 302 -14.10 -13.48 -2.57
CA ILE A 302 -13.32 -14.46 -1.83
C ILE A 302 -12.57 -15.35 -2.80
N SER A 303 -11.24 -15.35 -2.70
CA SER A 303 -10.36 -16.17 -3.54
C SER A 303 -10.59 -15.93 -5.05
N THR A 304 -10.89 -14.70 -5.43
CA THR A 304 -11.01 -14.32 -6.85
C THR A 304 -9.66 -13.92 -7.42
N THR A 305 -9.45 -14.27 -8.70
CA THR A 305 -8.23 -13.96 -9.44
C THR A 305 -8.57 -13.21 -10.72
N ALA A 306 -7.96 -12.06 -10.92
CA ALA A 306 -8.01 -11.26 -12.13
C ALA A 306 -6.58 -11.20 -12.73
N ASP A 307 -6.33 -12.05 -13.71
CA ASP A 307 -5.00 -12.31 -14.30
C ASP A 307 -4.87 -11.86 -15.75
N ASN A 308 -5.89 -11.22 -16.30
CA ASN A 308 -5.86 -10.60 -17.61
C ASN A 308 -5.79 -9.07 -17.51
N PHE A 309 -5.23 -8.41 -18.51
CA PHE A 309 -5.19 -6.96 -18.61
C PHE A 309 -6.60 -6.36 -18.51
N GLY A 310 -6.78 -5.36 -17.64
CA GLY A 310 -8.07 -4.69 -17.43
C GLY A 310 -9.23 -5.57 -16.98
N MET A 311 -8.98 -6.82 -16.60
CA MET A 311 -10.00 -7.78 -16.18
C MET A 311 -10.65 -7.39 -14.86
N LEU A 312 -11.95 -7.53 -14.76
CA LEU A 312 -12.69 -7.50 -13.52
C LEU A 312 -13.17 -8.90 -13.13
N ALA A 313 -12.69 -9.43 -12.02
CA ALA A 313 -13.16 -10.68 -11.41
C ALA A 313 -13.93 -10.40 -10.13
N ILE A 314 -15.14 -10.96 -10.02
CA ILE A 314 -15.98 -10.85 -8.82
C ILE A 314 -16.52 -12.21 -8.39
N GLY A 315 -17.01 -12.30 -7.16
CA GLY A 315 -17.66 -13.50 -6.64
C GLY A 315 -16.76 -14.36 -5.77
N VAL A 316 -16.73 -15.66 -6.05
CA VAL A 316 -16.07 -16.66 -5.21
C VAL A 316 -15.26 -17.61 -6.08
N ASN A 317 -13.99 -17.80 -5.75
CA ASN A 317 -13.11 -18.85 -6.27
C ASN A 317 -13.30 -19.10 -7.77
N ASN A 318 -13.09 -18.07 -8.60
CA ASN A 318 -13.18 -18.19 -10.06
C ASN A 318 -12.00 -19.02 -10.61
N SER A 319 -12.21 -19.69 -11.73
CA SER A 319 -11.11 -20.30 -12.47
C SER A 319 -10.21 -19.21 -13.03
N ALA A 320 -8.93 -19.28 -12.70
CA ALA A 320 -7.86 -18.42 -13.22
C ALA A 320 -7.24 -19.01 -14.49
N GLY A 321 -6.34 -18.29 -15.13
CA GLY A 321 -5.61 -18.75 -16.33
C GLY A 321 -6.49 -18.89 -17.58
N ILE A 322 -7.65 -18.25 -17.60
CA ILE A 322 -8.53 -18.21 -18.78
C ILE A 322 -8.20 -17.00 -19.64
N GLY A 323 -8.10 -17.22 -20.94
CA GLY A 323 -7.70 -16.18 -21.87
C GLY A 323 -6.17 -16.05 -21.99
N ASP A 324 -5.71 -14.96 -22.58
CA ASP A 324 -4.29 -14.68 -22.74
C ASP A 324 -3.76 -13.92 -21.54
N THR A 325 -3.03 -14.62 -20.66
CA THR A 325 -2.39 -14.06 -19.46
C THR A 325 -0.98 -13.53 -19.74
N THR A 326 -0.47 -13.71 -20.97
CA THR A 326 0.94 -13.42 -21.33
C THR A 326 1.18 -11.99 -21.80
N VAL A 327 0.22 -11.09 -21.60
CA VAL A 327 0.39 -9.68 -21.97
C VAL A 327 1.51 -9.07 -21.14
N ASP A 328 2.61 -8.75 -21.81
CA ASP A 328 3.71 -8.00 -21.26
C ASP A 328 3.21 -6.60 -20.86
N PRO A 329 3.19 -6.23 -19.58
CA PRO A 329 2.72 -4.93 -19.15
C PRO A 329 3.57 -3.77 -19.68
N ASP A 330 4.80 -4.03 -20.10
CA ASP A 330 5.72 -3.03 -20.66
C ASP A 330 5.62 -2.93 -22.19
N ASN A 331 4.97 -3.91 -22.82
CA ASN A 331 4.76 -3.91 -24.26
C ASN A 331 3.33 -3.53 -24.61
N TYR A 332 3.05 -2.24 -24.64
CA TYR A 332 1.77 -1.64 -25.04
C TYR A 332 1.32 -2.03 -26.47
N GLY A 333 2.07 -2.88 -27.20
CA GLY A 333 1.82 -3.23 -28.60
C GLY A 333 0.89 -4.41 -28.84
N GLY A 334 0.47 -5.18 -27.80
CA GLY A 334 -0.26 -6.44 -28.03
C GLY A 334 -1.80 -6.34 -28.05
N TYR A 335 -2.39 -5.30 -27.45
CA TYR A 335 -3.85 -5.20 -27.28
C TYR A 335 -4.39 -3.79 -27.54
N TYR A 336 -3.76 -3.03 -28.45
CA TYR A 336 -4.40 -1.83 -28.91
C TYR A 336 -5.53 -2.19 -29.88
N PHE A 337 -6.70 -1.76 -29.53
CA PHE A 337 -7.79 -1.56 -30.45
C PHE A 337 -7.39 -0.46 -31.46
N ALA A 338 -6.50 -0.77 -32.39
CA ALA A 338 -6.39 0.05 -33.60
C ALA A 338 -7.78 -0.01 -34.24
N ASP A 339 -8.48 1.09 -34.19
CA ASP A 339 -9.84 1.24 -34.70
C ASP A 339 -10.95 0.45 -33.97
N GLY A 340 -10.73 0.02 -32.72
CA GLY A 340 -11.74 -0.65 -31.89
C GLY A 340 -11.94 -2.13 -32.18
N GLU A 341 -10.99 -2.79 -32.83
CA GLU A 341 -11.05 -4.22 -33.14
C GLU A 341 -9.94 -4.99 -32.41
N TYR A 342 -10.33 -6.10 -31.76
CA TYR A 342 -9.41 -7.03 -31.10
C TYR A 342 -8.65 -7.84 -32.17
N THR A 343 -7.31 -7.79 -32.15
CA THR A 343 -6.47 -8.45 -33.17
C THR A 343 -5.78 -9.74 -32.66
N GLY A 344 -6.02 -10.16 -31.41
CA GLY A 344 -5.42 -11.36 -30.82
C GLY A 344 -6.12 -12.65 -31.22
N SER A 345 -5.38 -13.76 -31.23
CA SER A 345 -5.88 -15.09 -31.53
C SER A 345 -6.68 -15.75 -30.40
N ASN A 346 -6.52 -15.25 -29.16
CA ASN A 346 -7.24 -15.73 -27.98
C ASN A 346 -7.80 -14.51 -27.22
N PRO A 347 -9.13 -14.37 -27.15
CA PRO A 347 -9.72 -13.21 -26.48
C PRO A 347 -9.41 -13.26 -24.99
N GLY A 348 -8.73 -12.24 -24.47
CA GLY A 348 -8.57 -12.05 -23.04
C GLY A 348 -9.92 -11.87 -22.36
N VAL A 349 -10.00 -12.24 -21.08
CA VAL A 349 -11.21 -12.07 -20.29
C VAL A 349 -11.31 -10.65 -19.76
N ALA A 350 -12.42 -9.98 -20.08
CA ALA A 350 -12.75 -8.65 -19.59
C ALA A 350 -13.49 -8.68 -18.24
N PHE A 351 -14.38 -9.67 -18.08
CA PHE A 351 -15.20 -9.79 -16.87
C PHE A 351 -15.50 -11.24 -16.52
N VAL A 352 -15.42 -11.59 -15.24
CA VAL A 352 -15.81 -12.93 -14.74
C VAL A 352 -16.56 -12.84 -13.42
N ILE A 353 -17.57 -13.70 -13.28
CA ILE A 353 -18.21 -13.99 -12.01
C ILE A 353 -17.83 -15.42 -11.59
N GLY A 354 -17.02 -15.53 -10.54
CA GLY A 354 -16.69 -16.80 -9.92
C GLY A 354 -17.83 -17.34 -9.07
N ASN A 355 -18.06 -18.65 -9.13
CA ASN A 355 -19.02 -19.40 -8.30
C ASN A 355 -18.44 -20.72 -7.81
N GLY A 356 -17.12 -20.80 -7.67
CA GLY A 356 -16.42 -21.95 -7.09
C GLY A 356 -16.72 -22.14 -5.60
N ASP A 357 -16.24 -23.22 -5.03
CA ASP A 357 -16.43 -23.53 -3.63
C ASP A 357 -15.44 -22.81 -2.70
N ILE A 358 -15.81 -22.75 -1.44
CA ILE A 358 -14.97 -22.27 -0.34
C ILE A 358 -14.78 -23.40 0.64
N ASP A 359 -13.55 -23.60 1.09
CA ASP A 359 -13.27 -24.46 2.23
C ASP A 359 -13.88 -23.82 3.50
N SER A 360 -14.85 -24.48 4.08
CA SER A 360 -15.60 -23.99 5.25
C SER A 360 -14.74 -23.86 6.51
N SER A 361 -13.60 -24.53 6.59
CA SER A 361 -12.70 -24.50 7.73
C SER A 361 -11.77 -23.29 7.70
N SER A 362 -11.24 -22.92 6.54
CA SER A 362 -10.33 -21.78 6.33
C SER A 362 -11.05 -20.53 5.83
N GLY A 363 -12.21 -20.68 5.18
CA GLY A 363 -12.90 -19.62 4.47
C GLY A 363 -12.09 -19.07 3.30
N LEU A 364 -11.21 -19.89 2.70
CA LEU A 364 -10.43 -19.63 1.49
C LEU A 364 -10.96 -20.46 0.32
N ALA A 365 -10.26 -20.45 -0.82
CA ALA A 365 -10.62 -21.29 -1.97
C ALA A 365 -10.74 -22.75 -1.58
N GLY A 366 -11.84 -23.38 -1.98
CA GLY A 366 -11.99 -24.83 -1.95
C GLY A 366 -11.31 -25.50 -3.15
N ALA A 367 -11.52 -26.77 -3.30
CA ALA A 367 -10.88 -27.59 -4.34
C ALA A 367 -11.38 -27.25 -5.76
N ASN A 368 -12.61 -26.73 -5.88
CA ASN A 368 -13.26 -26.52 -7.17
C ASN A 368 -13.41 -25.03 -7.46
N SER A 369 -12.56 -24.51 -8.34
CA SER A 369 -12.77 -23.19 -8.93
C SER A 369 -13.73 -23.30 -10.11
N SER A 370 -14.63 -22.32 -10.27
CA SER A 370 -15.55 -22.28 -11.40
C SER A 370 -16.03 -20.86 -11.72
N ASN A 371 -16.53 -20.68 -12.93
CA ASN A 371 -17.04 -19.42 -13.45
C ASN A 371 -18.52 -19.56 -13.81
N ALA A 372 -19.37 -18.75 -13.20
CA ALA A 372 -20.78 -18.64 -13.55
C ALA A 372 -21.01 -17.87 -14.85
N PHE A 373 -20.22 -16.82 -15.06
CA PHE A 373 -20.35 -15.96 -16.22
C PHE A 373 -18.99 -15.39 -16.62
N ILE A 374 -18.71 -15.42 -17.91
CA ILE A 374 -17.49 -14.88 -18.51
C ILE A 374 -17.87 -13.94 -19.66
N VAL A 375 -17.24 -12.79 -19.77
CA VAL A 375 -17.27 -11.91 -20.93
C VAL A 375 -15.85 -11.67 -21.41
N ASN A 376 -15.61 -11.94 -22.68
CA ASN A 376 -14.32 -11.72 -23.33
C ASN A 376 -14.26 -10.37 -24.02
N TYR A 377 -13.04 -9.88 -24.29
CA TYR A 377 -12.83 -8.62 -25.00
C TYR A 377 -13.34 -8.64 -26.45
N ASP A 378 -13.50 -9.82 -27.09
CA ASP A 378 -14.11 -9.94 -28.41
C ASP A 378 -15.65 -9.81 -28.39
N GLY A 379 -16.24 -9.55 -27.23
CA GLY A 379 -17.68 -9.44 -27.05
C GLY A 379 -18.40 -10.78 -26.89
N SER A 380 -17.70 -11.91 -26.95
CA SER A 380 -18.29 -13.21 -26.64
C SER A 380 -18.55 -13.36 -25.14
N ALA A 381 -19.61 -14.10 -24.78
CA ALA A 381 -19.94 -14.37 -23.39
C ALA A 381 -20.34 -15.83 -23.21
N THR A 382 -19.99 -16.38 -22.05
CA THR A 382 -20.38 -17.75 -21.64
C THR A 382 -21.09 -17.69 -20.30
N LEU A 383 -22.25 -18.33 -20.22
CA LEU A 383 -23.00 -18.57 -19.01
C LEU A 383 -22.97 -20.06 -18.73
N SER A 384 -22.54 -20.50 -17.54
CA SER A 384 -22.42 -21.91 -17.19
C SER A 384 -23.74 -22.58 -16.78
N GLY A 385 -24.78 -21.78 -16.54
CA GLY A 385 -26.11 -22.25 -16.21
C GLY A 385 -27.17 -21.83 -17.24
N ASP A 386 -28.43 -22.02 -16.92
CA ASP A 386 -29.55 -21.61 -17.77
C ASP A 386 -29.79 -20.11 -17.75
N LEU A 387 -30.11 -19.52 -18.90
CA LEU A 387 -30.59 -18.16 -18.98
C LEU A 387 -32.11 -18.12 -18.89
N THR A 388 -32.64 -17.79 -17.73
CA THR A 388 -34.08 -17.65 -17.50
C THR A 388 -34.52 -16.21 -17.69
N ILE A 389 -35.52 -16.00 -18.55
CA ILE A 389 -36.09 -14.68 -18.86
C ILE A 389 -37.51 -14.60 -18.32
N ASN A 390 -37.81 -13.52 -17.57
CA ASN A 390 -39.15 -13.27 -17.05
C ASN A 390 -40.17 -13.15 -18.20
N SER A 391 -41.23 -14.01 -18.15
CA SER A 391 -42.27 -14.07 -19.18
C SER A 391 -43.68 -14.17 -18.59
N ASP A 392 -43.87 -13.77 -17.32
CA ASP A 392 -45.19 -13.75 -16.67
C ASP A 392 -46.14 -12.76 -17.38
N ALA A 393 -47.38 -13.22 -17.64
CA ALA A 393 -48.42 -12.42 -18.22
C ALA A 393 -48.74 -11.14 -17.43
N LYS A 394 -48.51 -11.16 -16.09
CA LYS A 394 -48.70 -9.97 -15.23
C LYS A 394 -47.77 -8.80 -15.55
N LEU A 395 -46.65 -9.08 -16.22
CA LEU A 395 -45.66 -8.07 -16.64
C LEU A 395 -45.92 -7.55 -18.05
N LYS A 396 -46.97 -8.03 -18.74
CA LYS A 396 -47.23 -7.76 -20.13
C LYS A 396 -48.60 -7.11 -20.33
N SER A 397 -48.71 -6.19 -21.27
CA SER A 397 -49.96 -5.59 -21.71
C SER A 397 -50.16 -5.84 -23.22
N ASN A 398 -51.38 -5.67 -23.69
CA ASN A 398 -51.73 -5.82 -25.13
C ASN A 398 -51.29 -7.16 -25.73
N ILE A 399 -51.50 -8.25 -25.02
CA ILE A 399 -51.10 -9.59 -25.43
C ILE A 399 -51.97 -10.01 -26.61
N MET A 400 -51.35 -10.18 -27.75
CA MET A 400 -51.97 -10.65 -29.00
C MET A 400 -51.23 -11.86 -29.55
N THR A 401 -51.96 -12.74 -30.22
CA THR A 401 -51.35 -13.85 -30.95
C THR A 401 -50.60 -13.33 -32.17
N LEU A 402 -49.39 -13.88 -32.40
CA LEU A 402 -48.64 -13.59 -33.61
C LEU A 402 -49.47 -14.02 -34.85
N GLY A 403 -49.51 -13.15 -35.85
CA GLY A 403 -50.07 -13.43 -37.15
C GLY A 403 -49.27 -14.48 -37.94
N SER A 404 -49.43 -14.51 -39.25
CA SER A 404 -48.67 -15.42 -40.12
C SER A 404 -47.18 -15.17 -40.02
N THR A 405 -46.41 -16.15 -39.53
CA THR A 405 -44.97 -16.07 -39.31
C THR A 405 -44.18 -16.89 -40.33
N LEU A 406 -44.74 -18.00 -40.81
CA LEU A 406 -44.03 -18.88 -41.74
C LEU A 406 -43.62 -18.16 -43.05
N SER A 407 -44.52 -17.42 -43.66
CA SER A 407 -44.23 -16.67 -44.88
C SER A 407 -43.15 -15.61 -44.70
N LYS A 408 -43.06 -14.99 -43.51
CA LYS A 408 -42.02 -14.03 -43.18
C LYS A 408 -40.69 -14.72 -42.94
N LEU A 409 -40.67 -15.86 -42.23
CA LEU A 409 -39.45 -16.64 -41.98
C LEU A 409 -38.79 -17.14 -43.28
N LEU A 410 -39.59 -17.51 -44.29
CA LEU A 410 -39.08 -17.95 -45.56
C LEU A 410 -38.34 -16.84 -46.35
N LEU A 411 -38.35 -15.60 -45.87
CA LEU A 411 -37.59 -14.47 -46.44
C LEU A 411 -36.26 -14.24 -45.74
N ILE A 412 -35.92 -15.06 -44.75
CA ILE A 412 -34.67 -14.97 -43.98
C ILE A 412 -33.87 -16.24 -44.19
N ASP A 413 -32.59 -16.09 -44.56
CA ASP A 413 -31.70 -17.23 -44.77
C ASP A 413 -30.71 -17.35 -43.57
N GLY A 414 -30.46 -18.58 -43.16
CA GLY A 414 -29.32 -18.89 -42.30
C GLY A 414 -28.01 -18.68 -43.09
N LYS A 415 -27.04 -17.99 -42.50
CA LYS A 415 -25.76 -17.70 -43.14
C LYS A 415 -24.62 -18.33 -42.35
N SER A 416 -23.61 -18.82 -43.06
CA SER A 416 -22.28 -19.07 -42.50
C SER A 416 -21.41 -17.84 -42.76
N TYR A 417 -20.67 -17.38 -41.76
CA TYR A 417 -19.83 -16.18 -41.87
C TYR A 417 -18.63 -16.28 -40.93
N THR A 418 -17.65 -15.41 -41.14
CA THR A 418 -16.58 -15.11 -40.20
C THR A 418 -16.70 -13.66 -39.76
N MET A 419 -16.24 -13.34 -38.55
CA MET A 419 -16.14 -11.95 -38.12
C MET A 419 -14.95 -11.30 -38.79
N LYS A 420 -15.07 -10.04 -39.25
CA LYS A 420 -13.95 -9.29 -39.86
C LYS A 420 -12.74 -9.19 -38.91
N ALA A 421 -12.99 -9.11 -37.61
CA ALA A 421 -11.93 -9.08 -36.57
C ALA A 421 -11.23 -10.43 -36.40
N ASN A 422 -11.87 -11.55 -36.79
CA ASN A 422 -11.29 -12.90 -36.71
C ASN A 422 -11.88 -13.78 -37.78
N GLU A 423 -11.21 -13.83 -38.93
CA GLU A 423 -11.64 -14.60 -40.09
C GLU A 423 -11.33 -16.10 -39.98
N SER A 424 -10.62 -16.54 -38.95
CA SER A 424 -10.25 -17.95 -38.77
C SER A 424 -11.38 -18.80 -38.19
N VAL A 425 -12.39 -18.19 -37.55
CA VAL A 425 -13.51 -18.90 -36.91
C VAL A 425 -14.81 -18.71 -37.66
N SER A 426 -15.32 -19.80 -38.29
CA SER A 426 -16.64 -19.80 -38.93
C SER A 426 -17.75 -19.81 -37.90
N LYS A 427 -18.76 -18.99 -38.10
CA LYS A 427 -19.98 -18.88 -37.28
C LYS A 427 -21.22 -19.08 -38.15
N ILE A 428 -22.33 -19.42 -37.53
CA ILE A 428 -23.65 -19.55 -38.17
C ILE A 428 -24.59 -18.56 -37.49
N GLY A 429 -25.38 -17.83 -38.27
CA GLY A 429 -26.36 -16.89 -37.75
C GLY A 429 -27.22 -16.27 -38.81
N LEU A 430 -27.90 -15.17 -38.46
CA LEU A 430 -28.78 -14.41 -39.35
C LEU A 430 -28.19 -13.02 -39.60
N LEU A 431 -28.50 -12.44 -40.74
CA LEU A 431 -28.23 -11.05 -41.01
C LEU A 431 -29.31 -10.17 -40.37
N ALA A 432 -28.91 -9.25 -39.51
CA ALA A 432 -29.85 -8.34 -38.83
C ALA A 432 -30.70 -7.53 -39.82
N GLN A 433 -30.12 -7.15 -40.96
CA GLN A 433 -30.80 -6.42 -42.03
C GLN A 433 -31.92 -7.25 -42.69
N GLU A 434 -31.79 -8.58 -42.81
CA GLU A 434 -32.86 -9.45 -43.33
C GLU A 434 -33.97 -9.61 -42.27
N VAL A 435 -33.60 -9.80 -41.02
CA VAL A 435 -34.55 -9.90 -39.89
C VAL A 435 -35.33 -8.59 -39.73
N GLN A 436 -34.68 -7.43 -39.85
CA GLN A 436 -35.30 -6.11 -39.68
C GLN A 436 -36.44 -5.86 -40.68
N LYS A 437 -36.31 -6.39 -41.87
CA LYS A 437 -37.34 -6.20 -42.92
C LYS A 437 -38.67 -6.90 -42.60
N VAL A 438 -38.63 -8.00 -41.84
CA VAL A 438 -39.80 -8.85 -41.59
C VAL A 438 -40.22 -8.88 -40.13
N PHE A 439 -39.26 -8.71 -39.18
CA PHE A 439 -39.45 -8.66 -37.74
C PHE A 439 -38.62 -7.53 -37.12
N PRO A 440 -38.94 -6.25 -37.40
CA PRO A 440 -38.17 -5.11 -36.89
C PRO A 440 -38.10 -5.07 -35.39
N GLU A 441 -39.11 -5.61 -34.69
CA GLU A 441 -39.17 -5.74 -33.23
C GLU A 441 -38.11 -6.67 -32.61
N LEU A 442 -37.48 -7.52 -33.44
CA LEU A 442 -36.38 -8.41 -33.01
C LEU A 442 -35.00 -7.81 -33.28
N VAL A 443 -34.92 -6.63 -33.85
CA VAL A 443 -33.65 -5.97 -34.19
C VAL A 443 -33.50 -4.70 -33.38
N LYS A 444 -32.37 -4.58 -32.70
CA LYS A 444 -32.00 -3.38 -31.98
C LYS A 444 -30.80 -2.71 -32.64
N GLN A 445 -30.91 -1.42 -32.88
CA GLN A 445 -29.80 -0.60 -33.34
C GLN A 445 -29.02 -0.07 -32.11
N ALA A 446 -27.71 -0.25 -32.11
CA ALA A 446 -26.84 0.32 -31.09
C ALA A 446 -26.76 1.84 -31.26
N ASN A 447 -26.55 2.53 -30.15
CA ASN A 447 -26.31 3.97 -30.13
C ASN A 447 -24.79 4.26 -30.31
N ASP A 448 -24.19 3.61 -31.32
CA ASP A 448 -22.81 3.83 -31.73
C ASP A 448 -22.75 4.69 -33.00
N THR A 449 -21.58 5.17 -33.37
CA THR A 449 -21.38 5.99 -34.56
C THR A 449 -21.65 5.24 -35.88
N LYS A 450 -21.65 3.90 -35.85
CA LYS A 450 -21.85 3.03 -37.03
C LYS A 450 -23.30 2.56 -37.13
N GLY A 451 -24.14 2.74 -36.10
CA GLY A 451 -25.52 2.25 -36.06
C GLY A 451 -25.63 0.73 -36.19
N THR A 452 -24.73 0.02 -35.48
CA THR A 452 -24.63 -1.45 -35.56
C THR A 452 -25.95 -2.12 -35.14
N LEU A 453 -26.41 -3.08 -35.95
CA LEU A 453 -27.64 -3.83 -35.70
C LEU A 453 -27.35 -5.14 -34.98
N SER A 454 -28.22 -5.50 -34.03
CA SER A 454 -28.20 -6.76 -33.30
C SER A 454 -29.54 -7.48 -33.34
N VAL A 455 -29.52 -8.81 -33.31
CA VAL A 455 -30.74 -9.65 -33.37
C VAL A 455 -31.01 -10.25 -31.99
N ASN A 456 -32.28 -10.12 -31.54
CA ASN A 456 -32.77 -10.85 -30.36
C ASN A 456 -33.10 -12.29 -30.81
N TYR A 457 -32.11 -13.19 -30.73
CA TYR A 457 -32.29 -14.61 -31.08
C TYR A 457 -33.30 -15.33 -30.18
N GLN A 458 -33.45 -14.95 -28.93
CA GLN A 458 -34.46 -15.55 -28.03
C GLN A 458 -35.89 -15.17 -28.45
N GLY A 459 -36.08 -13.97 -28.95
CA GLY A 459 -37.35 -13.53 -29.53
C GLY A 459 -37.75 -14.29 -30.80
N MET A 460 -36.80 -14.96 -31.47
CA MET A 460 -37.11 -15.85 -32.62
C MET A 460 -37.84 -17.14 -32.20
N VAL A 461 -37.69 -17.60 -30.93
CA VAL A 461 -38.32 -18.86 -30.46
C VAL A 461 -39.85 -18.84 -30.62
N PRO A 462 -40.60 -17.84 -30.15
CA PRO A 462 -42.06 -17.79 -30.35
C PRO A 462 -42.46 -17.64 -31.83
N VAL A 463 -41.64 -17.00 -32.66
CA VAL A 463 -41.86 -16.88 -34.12
C VAL A 463 -41.72 -18.25 -34.77
N LEU A 464 -40.66 -18.99 -34.47
CA LEU A 464 -40.45 -20.37 -34.94
C LEU A 464 -41.55 -21.32 -34.45
N LEU A 465 -41.95 -21.20 -33.19
CA LEU A 465 -43.06 -22.01 -32.65
C LEU A 465 -44.36 -21.79 -33.43
N ASN A 466 -44.68 -20.55 -33.78
CA ASN A 466 -45.87 -20.22 -34.56
C ASN A 466 -45.77 -20.71 -36.01
N ALA A 467 -44.61 -20.59 -36.64
CA ALA A 467 -44.39 -21.12 -38.01
C ALA A 467 -44.51 -22.65 -38.07
N ILE A 468 -44.01 -23.36 -37.08
CA ILE A 468 -44.19 -24.83 -36.98
C ILE A 468 -45.68 -25.19 -36.85
N LYS A 469 -46.47 -24.42 -36.11
CA LYS A 469 -47.92 -24.65 -35.99
C LYS A 469 -48.61 -24.39 -37.33
N GLU A 470 -48.20 -23.37 -38.10
CA GLU A 470 -48.71 -23.09 -39.46
C GLU A 470 -48.37 -24.26 -40.42
N GLN A 471 -47.12 -24.70 -40.45
CA GLN A 471 -46.71 -25.88 -41.23
C GLN A 471 -47.53 -27.13 -40.89
N GLN A 472 -47.73 -27.40 -39.58
CA GLN A 472 -48.50 -28.53 -39.14
C GLN A 472 -49.97 -28.47 -39.62
N ALA A 473 -50.55 -27.26 -39.67
CA ALA A 473 -51.90 -27.07 -40.22
C ALA A 473 -51.92 -27.35 -41.73
N GLN A 474 -50.95 -26.89 -42.53
CA GLN A 474 -50.80 -27.16 -43.96
C GLN A 474 -50.63 -28.67 -44.22
N ILE A 475 -49.77 -29.35 -43.46
CA ILE A 475 -49.58 -30.81 -43.54
C ILE A 475 -50.89 -31.56 -43.26
N LYS A 476 -51.72 -31.15 -42.31
CA LYS A 476 -53.03 -31.74 -42.05
C LYS A 476 -53.98 -31.59 -43.23
N ILE A 477 -53.97 -30.42 -43.88
CA ILE A 477 -54.77 -30.15 -45.06
C ILE A 477 -54.34 -31.07 -46.23
N LEU A 478 -53.03 -31.11 -46.52
CA LEU A 478 -52.44 -31.96 -47.56
C LEU A 478 -52.78 -33.45 -47.34
N LYS A 479 -52.63 -33.96 -46.11
CA LYS A 479 -53.01 -35.33 -45.76
C LYS A 479 -54.49 -35.63 -45.98
N LYS A 480 -55.39 -34.66 -45.74
CA LYS A 480 -56.82 -34.78 -46.04
C LYS A 480 -57.10 -34.82 -47.54
N LEU A 481 -56.40 -34.00 -48.32
CA LEU A 481 -56.54 -33.97 -49.77
C LEU A 481 -56.07 -35.28 -50.45
N ILE A 482 -54.92 -35.81 -50.02
CA ILE A 482 -54.40 -37.10 -50.46
C ILE A 482 -55.37 -38.28 -50.12
N LYS A 483 -56.00 -38.22 -48.95
CA LYS A 483 -57.01 -39.23 -48.59
C LYS A 483 -58.29 -39.15 -49.37
N LYS A 484 -58.64 -37.96 -49.94
CA LYS A 484 -59.83 -37.79 -50.76
C LYS A 484 -59.56 -38.12 -52.27
N SER A 485 -58.26 -38.14 -52.70
CA SER A 485 -57.82 -38.46 -54.01
C SER A 485 -57.53 -39.95 -54.23
N LYS A 486 -57.58 -40.73 -53.16
CA LYS A 486 -57.60 -42.20 -53.19
C LYS A 486 -59.04 -42.72 -52.99
#